data_92002295be63eba300c27305c51ea077
#
_entry.id   92002295be63eba300c27305c51ea077
#
_cell.length_a   1.000
_cell.length_b   1.000
_cell.length_c   1.000
_cell.angle_alpha   90.00
_cell.angle_beta   90.00
_cell.angle_gamma   90.00
#
_symmetry.space_group_name_H-M   'P 1'
#
loop_
_entity.id
_entity.type
_entity.pdbx_description
1 polymer ?
#
loop_
_entity_poly.entity_id
_entity_poly.type
_entity_poly.pdbx_seq_one_letter_code
_entity_poly.pdbx_strand_id
1 'polypeptide(L)'
;MKIKLSGVIITFNEEQKIKQCIESLEPVCDEILVVDSFSTDKTKEICETKNVKFICNKFLGHIEQKNFAKNSAKYNHVISLDADEILDEKAQKAILRIKENWSSNGYYFNRLNNYCGQWIKYGSWYPDEKLRLFDRREGNWGGINPHDQFILKTNYSKKKLAGLILH
;
A
#
# COMPACT_ATOMS: atom_id res chain seq x y z
N MET A 1 3.08 18.02 -14.59
CA MET A 1 4.42 17.41 -14.37
C MET A 1 4.19 16.02 -13.76
N LYS A 2 4.73 14.98 -14.40
CA LYS A 2 4.59 13.60 -13.92
C LYS A 2 5.24 13.42 -12.56
N ILE A 3 4.47 12.93 -11.58
CA ILE A 3 5.00 12.67 -10.25
C ILE A 3 5.80 11.36 -10.20
N LYS A 4 6.70 11.27 -9.22
CA LYS A 4 7.37 10.03 -8.84
C LYS A 4 6.65 9.39 -7.66
N LEU A 5 6.48 8.06 -7.70
CA LEU A 5 5.70 7.29 -6.74
C LEU A 5 6.57 6.22 -6.07
N SER A 6 6.55 6.18 -4.74
CA SER A 6 7.09 5.08 -3.96
C SER A 6 5.98 4.12 -3.54
N GLY A 7 6.14 2.83 -3.85
CA GLY A 7 5.37 1.75 -3.24
C GLY A 7 6.03 1.37 -1.91
N VAL A 8 5.28 1.36 -0.81
CA VAL A 8 5.77 0.90 0.48
C VAL A 8 4.93 -0.29 0.94
N ILE A 9 5.61 -1.35 1.38
CA ILE A 9 5.01 -2.61 1.83
C ILE A 9 5.50 -2.87 3.25
N ILE A 10 4.60 -3.19 4.18
CA ILE A 10 4.98 -3.78 5.46
C ILE A 10 4.77 -5.29 5.39
N THR A 11 5.68 -6.08 5.99
CA THR A 11 5.63 -7.53 5.90
C THR A 11 6.16 -8.23 7.15
N PHE A 12 5.62 -9.43 7.41
CA PHE A 12 6.13 -10.38 8.37
C PHE A 12 5.67 -11.80 7.99
N ASN A 13 6.61 -12.68 7.59
CA ASN A 13 6.34 -14.07 7.20
C ASN A 13 5.27 -14.22 6.10
N GLU A 14 5.48 -13.55 4.97
CA GLU A 14 4.55 -13.51 3.83
C GLU A 14 5.16 -14.13 2.55
N GLU A 15 5.97 -15.19 2.68
CA GLU A 15 6.63 -15.84 1.54
C GLU A 15 5.67 -16.25 0.41
N GLN A 16 4.40 -16.54 0.74
CA GLN A 16 3.41 -16.97 -0.25
C GLN A 16 2.80 -15.81 -1.05
N LYS A 17 2.78 -14.60 -0.50
CA LYS A 17 2.02 -13.48 -1.08
C LYS A 17 2.88 -12.28 -1.50
N ILE A 18 4.00 -12.04 -0.80
CA ILE A 18 4.85 -10.86 -1.02
C ILE A 18 5.26 -10.66 -2.49
N LYS A 19 5.52 -11.74 -3.22
CA LYS A 19 5.88 -11.70 -4.64
C LYS A 19 4.79 -11.03 -5.47
N GLN A 20 3.54 -11.45 -5.31
CA GLN A 20 2.39 -10.92 -6.05
C GLN A 20 2.11 -9.46 -5.69
N CYS A 21 2.27 -9.09 -4.41
CA CYS A 21 2.15 -7.70 -3.97
C CYS A 21 3.18 -6.82 -4.69
N ILE A 22 4.46 -7.20 -4.69
CA ILE A 22 5.54 -6.47 -5.38
C ILE A 22 5.24 -6.37 -6.88
N GLU A 23 4.92 -7.47 -7.55
CA GLU A 23 4.62 -7.51 -8.99
C GLU A 23 3.44 -6.60 -9.37
N SER A 24 2.46 -6.44 -8.47
CA SER A 24 1.34 -5.52 -8.70
C SER A 24 1.74 -4.04 -8.65
N LEU A 25 2.82 -3.70 -7.95
CA LEU A 25 3.33 -2.34 -7.80
C LEU A 25 4.37 -1.98 -8.88
N GLU A 26 5.11 -2.95 -9.43
CA GLU A 26 6.17 -2.72 -10.41
C GLU A 26 5.73 -1.82 -11.60
N PRO A 27 4.52 -1.98 -12.19
CA PRO A 27 4.12 -1.15 -13.32
C PRO A 27 3.87 0.32 -12.98
N VAL A 28 3.62 0.64 -11.71
CA VAL A 28 3.14 1.97 -11.28
C VAL A 28 4.15 2.74 -10.43
N CYS A 29 5.06 2.05 -9.74
CA CYS A 29 6.01 2.66 -8.81
C CYS A 29 7.36 2.94 -9.46
N ASP A 30 8.00 4.03 -9.04
CA ASP A 30 9.39 4.40 -9.41
C ASP A 30 10.40 3.90 -8.36
N GLU A 31 9.91 3.47 -7.20
CA GLU A 31 10.61 2.81 -6.11
C GLU A 31 9.63 1.86 -5.42
N ILE A 32 10.12 0.69 -5.01
CA ILE A 32 9.40 -0.20 -4.09
C ILE A 32 10.29 -0.41 -2.86
N LEU A 33 9.72 -0.14 -1.69
CA LEU A 33 10.34 -0.32 -0.38
C LEU A 33 9.55 -1.36 0.40
N VAL A 34 10.22 -2.42 0.82
CA VAL A 34 9.68 -3.43 1.75
C VAL A 34 10.26 -3.21 3.13
N VAL A 35 9.40 -3.05 4.13
CA VAL A 35 9.76 -2.94 5.54
C VAL A 35 9.33 -4.22 6.24
N ASP A 36 10.33 -5.03 6.58
CA ASP A 36 10.18 -6.35 7.15
C ASP A 36 10.30 -6.33 8.69
N SER A 37 9.45 -7.07 9.35
CA SER A 37 9.42 -7.20 10.80
C SER A 37 10.26 -8.39 11.32
N PHE A 38 11.41 -8.65 10.70
CA PHE A 38 12.30 -9.79 10.97
C PHE A 38 11.67 -11.14 10.65
N SER A 39 11.19 -11.29 9.41
CA SER A 39 10.67 -12.57 8.89
C SER A 39 11.69 -13.69 9.01
N THR A 40 11.19 -14.90 9.31
CA THR A 40 11.98 -16.11 9.49
C THR A 40 11.75 -17.14 8.38
N ASP A 41 10.80 -16.85 7.46
CA ASP A 41 10.52 -17.62 6.27
C ASP A 41 11.31 -17.08 5.04
N LYS A 42 10.93 -17.45 3.83
CA LYS A 42 11.59 -17.02 2.58
C LYS A 42 11.21 -15.62 2.10
N THR A 43 10.50 -14.82 2.91
CA THR A 43 10.07 -13.46 2.52
C THR A 43 11.25 -12.62 2.05
N LYS A 44 12.36 -12.61 2.81
CA LYS A 44 13.57 -11.86 2.47
C LYS A 44 14.19 -12.33 1.17
N GLU A 45 14.39 -13.65 1.01
CA GLU A 45 14.98 -14.25 -0.19
C GLU A 45 14.18 -13.86 -1.44
N ILE A 46 12.84 -13.88 -1.36
CA ILE A 46 11.96 -13.49 -2.46
C ILE A 46 12.16 -12.01 -2.80
N CYS A 47 12.22 -11.13 -1.82
CA CYS A 47 12.47 -9.71 -2.02
C CYS A 47 13.82 -9.44 -2.69
N GLU A 48 14.87 -10.18 -2.32
CA GLU A 48 16.21 -10.07 -2.91
C GLU A 48 16.25 -10.43 -4.40
N THR A 49 15.30 -11.26 -4.88
CA THR A 49 15.17 -11.56 -6.33
C THR A 49 14.50 -10.43 -7.12
N LYS A 50 13.95 -9.43 -6.42
CA LYS A 50 13.24 -8.30 -7.00
C LYS A 50 14.04 -7.01 -6.85
N ASN A 51 13.84 -6.06 -7.73
CA ASN A 51 14.49 -4.76 -7.66
C ASN A 51 13.78 -3.86 -6.62
N VAL A 52 13.82 -4.27 -5.35
CA VAL A 52 13.18 -3.57 -4.24
C VAL A 52 14.20 -3.18 -3.17
N LYS A 53 13.95 -2.07 -2.50
CA LYS A 53 14.68 -1.70 -1.28
C LYS A 53 14.10 -2.50 -0.12
N PHE A 54 14.95 -3.20 0.63
CA PHE A 54 14.53 -4.02 1.77
C PHE A 54 15.13 -3.46 3.08
N ILE A 55 14.30 -3.23 4.08
CA ILE A 55 14.71 -2.72 5.40
C ILE A 55 14.05 -3.56 6.48
N CYS A 56 14.85 -4.05 7.45
CA CYS A 56 14.31 -4.64 8.67
C CYS A 56 14.00 -3.55 9.70
N ASN A 57 12.82 -3.61 10.32
CA ASN A 57 12.42 -2.72 11.41
C ASN A 57 11.61 -3.49 12.46
N LYS A 58 11.91 -3.25 13.73
CA LYS A 58 11.18 -3.90 14.83
C LYS A 58 9.71 -3.49 14.80
N PHE A 59 8.82 -4.48 14.81
CA PHE A 59 7.38 -4.25 14.86
C PHE A 59 6.96 -3.75 16.26
N LEU A 60 6.43 -2.54 16.30
CA LEU A 60 5.85 -1.94 17.51
C LEU A 60 4.33 -1.81 17.41
N GLY A 61 3.76 -2.04 16.22
CA GLY A 61 2.36 -1.94 15.87
C GLY A 61 2.21 -1.62 14.38
N HIS A 62 1.02 -1.83 13.83
CA HIS A 62 0.74 -1.55 12.42
C HIS A 62 0.91 -0.06 12.07
N ILE A 63 0.42 0.83 12.94
CA ILE A 63 0.52 2.28 12.76
C ILE A 63 1.98 2.71 12.72
N GLU A 64 2.79 2.26 13.66
CA GLU A 64 4.21 2.58 13.79
C GLU A 64 4.98 2.07 12.58
N GLN A 65 4.74 0.82 12.16
CA GLN A 65 5.40 0.20 11.02
C GLN A 65 5.06 0.91 9.70
N LYS A 66 3.79 1.24 9.48
CA LYS A 66 3.33 1.98 8.29
C LYS A 66 3.87 3.41 8.26
N ASN A 67 3.95 4.09 9.41
CA ASN A 67 4.57 5.42 9.49
C ASN A 67 6.08 5.35 9.22
N PHE A 68 6.77 4.34 9.74
CA PHE A 68 8.18 4.12 9.44
C PHE A 68 8.40 3.88 7.93
N ALA A 69 7.61 3.00 7.32
CA ALA A 69 7.68 2.70 5.88
C ALA A 69 7.42 3.96 5.04
N LYS A 70 6.36 4.69 5.33
CA LYS A 70 6.03 5.97 4.68
C LYS A 70 7.17 6.98 4.77
N ASN A 71 7.79 7.12 5.95
CA ASN A 71 8.86 8.09 6.17
C ASN A 71 10.18 7.68 5.50
N SER A 72 10.41 6.38 5.31
CA SER A 72 11.59 5.81 4.66
C SER A 72 11.51 5.80 3.13
N ALA A 73 10.35 6.15 2.56
CA ALA A 73 10.15 6.26 1.12
C ALA A 73 10.99 7.38 0.51
N LYS A 74 11.47 7.18 -0.73
CA LYS A 74 12.27 8.17 -1.45
C LYS A 74 11.43 9.35 -1.94
N TYR A 75 10.22 9.08 -2.44
CA TYR A 75 9.36 10.10 -3.04
C TYR A 75 8.24 10.54 -2.08
N ASN A 76 7.70 11.73 -2.31
CA ASN A 76 6.63 12.27 -1.47
C ASN A 76 5.27 11.62 -1.72
N HIS A 77 5.01 11.17 -2.96
CA HIS A 77 3.80 10.43 -3.27
C HIS A 77 4.04 8.96 -2.98
N VAL A 78 3.13 8.38 -2.22
CA VAL A 78 3.28 7.01 -1.68
C VAL A 78 2.00 6.22 -1.92
N ILE A 79 2.16 4.98 -2.39
CA ILE A 79 1.14 3.95 -2.25
C ILE A 79 1.59 2.95 -1.19
N SER A 80 0.73 2.68 -0.20
CA SER A 80 1.03 1.80 0.93
C SER A 80 0.13 0.57 0.90
N LEU A 81 0.74 -0.61 0.83
CA LEU A 81 0.05 -1.90 0.85
C LEU A 81 0.57 -2.76 1.99
N ASP A 82 -0.28 -3.66 2.47
CA ASP A 82 0.12 -4.80 3.27
C ASP A 82 0.61 -5.91 2.32
N ALA A 83 1.50 -6.81 2.77
CA ALA A 83 2.16 -7.79 1.89
C ALA A 83 1.18 -8.79 1.23
N ASP A 84 -0.04 -8.90 1.76
CA ASP A 84 -1.12 -9.73 1.24
C ASP A 84 -2.17 -8.96 0.41
N GLU A 85 -1.88 -7.69 0.09
CA GLU A 85 -2.70 -6.84 -0.76
C GLU A 85 -2.11 -6.73 -2.18
N ILE A 86 -2.97 -6.78 -3.21
CA ILE A 86 -2.58 -6.76 -4.62
C ILE A 86 -3.43 -5.73 -5.36
N LEU A 87 -2.79 -4.89 -6.20
CA LEU A 87 -3.52 -4.00 -7.11
C LEU A 87 -4.02 -4.78 -8.33
N ASP A 88 -5.31 -4.66 -8.64
CA ASP A 88 -5.80 -5.13 -9.93
C ASP A 88 -5.34 -4.22 -11.10
N GLU A 89 -5.44 -4.72 -12.32
CA GLU A 89 -5.01 -3.95 -13.51
C GLU A 89 -5.75 -2.62 -13.67
N LYS A 90 -6.98 -2.55 -13.19
CA LYS A 90 -7.80 -1.33 -13.28
C LYS A 90 -7.28 -0.27 -12.32
N ALA A 91 -6.87 -0.66 -11.12
CA ALA A 91 -6.21 0.21 -10.15
C ALA A 91 -4.86 0.70 -10.68
N GLN A 92 -4.04 -0.19 -11.27
CA GLN A 92 -2.77 0.18 -11.89
C GLN A 92 -2.96 1.24 -12.98
N LYS A 93 -3.92 1.04 -13.90
CA LYS A 93 -4.25 2.01 -14.97
C LYS A 93 -4.72 3.36 -14.39
N ALA A 94 -5.52 3.33 -13.32
CA ALA A 94 -5.98 4.55 -12.64
C ALA A 94 -4.80 5.31 -12.00
N ILE A 95 -3.88 4.61 -11.34
CA ILE A 95 -2.68 5.20 -10.74
C ILE A 95 -1.80 5.85 -11.81
N LEU A 96 -1.56 5.17 -12.93
CA LEU A 96 -0.76 5.73 -14.03
C LEU A 96 -1.33 7.05 -14.55
N ARG A 97 -2.67 7.17 -14.68
CA ARG A 97 -3.34 8.42 -15.06
C ARG A 97 -3.14 9.53 -14.02
N ILE A 98 -3.25 9.19 -12.72
CA ILE A 98 -3.05 10.15 -11.64
C ILE A 98 -1.59 10.61 -11.54
N LYS A 99 -0.63 9.76 -11.85
CA LYS A 99 0.80 10.17 -11.92
C LYS A 99 1.04 11.30 -12.91
N GLU A 100 0.30 11.37 -14.00
CA GLU A 100 0.42 12.46 -14.98
C GLU A 100 -0.26 13.76 -14.50
N ASN A 101 -1.33 13.65 -13.71
CA ASN A 101 -2.12 14.78 -13.23
C ASN A 101 -2.59 14.59 -11.78
N TRP A 102 -1.66 14.74 -10.86
CA TRP A 102 -1.96 14.66 -9.42
C TRP A 102 -2.80 15.85 -8.96
N SER A 103 -4.00 15.62 -8.45
CA SER A 103 -5.00 16.66 -8.19
C SER A 103 -5.76 16.52 -6.87
N SER A 104 -5.25 15.68 -5.94
CA SER A 104 -5.86 15.51 -4.62
C SER A 104 -4.78 15.14 -3.60
N ASN A 105 -5.04 15.33 -2.31
CA ASN A 105 -4.08 15.00 -1.25
C ASN A 105 -3.99 13.50 -0.99
N GLY A 106 -5.07 12.76 -1.31
CA GLY A 106 -5.10 11.33 -1.19
C GLY A 106 -6.18 10.69 -2.06
N TYR A 107 -5.96 9.42 -2.36
CA TYR A 107 -6.87 8.61 -3.17
C TYR A 107 -7.15 7.29 -2.46
N TYR A 108 -8.41 6.87 -2.50
CA TYR A 108 -8.85 5.62 -1.90
C TYR A 108 -9.40 4.66 -2.95
N PHE A 109 -9.30 3.39 -2.61
CA PHE A 109 -9.79 2.25 -3.39
C PHE A 109 -10.78 1.47 -2.56
N ASN A 110 -11.62 0.69 -3.22
CA ASN A 110 -12.30 -0.40 -2.54
C ASN A 110 -11.35 -1.57 -2.40
N ARG A 111 -11.24 -2.11 -1.19
CA ARG A 111 -10.59 -3.40 -0.96
C ARG A 111 -11.64 -4.51 -1.09
N LEU A 112 -11.29 -5.55 -1.83
CA LEU A 112 -12.11 -6.74 -2.01
C LEU A 112 -11.44 -7.90 -1.26
N ASN A 113 -12.12 -8.40 -0.25
CA ASN A 113 -11.60 -9.46 0.60
C ASN A 113 -12.00 -10.83 0.06
N ASN A 114 -11.03 -11.78 0.06
CA ASN A 114 -11.27 -13.18 -0.22
C ASN A 114 -11.38 -13.95 1.11
N TYR A 115 -12.45 -14.70 1.26
CA TYR A 115 -12.63 -15.59 2.41
C TYR A 115 -12.85 -17.01 1.93
N CYS A 116 -11.97 -17.93 2.30
CA CYS A 116 -12.04 -19.34 1.89
C CYS A 116 -12.24 -19.54 0.37
N GLY A 117 -11.53 -18.77 -0.46
CA GLY A 117 -11.59 -18.86 -1.92
C GLY A 117 -12.76 -18.10 -2.57
N GLN A 118 -13.59 -17.40 -1.78
CA GLN A 118 -14.73 -16.64 -2.29
C GLN A 118 -14.51 -15.13 -2.09
N TRP A 119 -14.73 -14.35 -3.17
CA TRP A 119 -14.68 -12.89 -3.11
C TRP A 119 -15.98 -12.34 -2.52
N ILE A 120 -15.87 -11.63 -1.39
CA ILE A 120 -17.04 -11.08 -0.68
C ILE A 120 -17.36 -9.69 -1.23
N LYS A 121 -18.51 -9.57 -1.92
CA LYS A 121 -18.96 -8.35 -2.62
C LYS A 121 -20.18 -7.68 -1.97
N TYR A 122 -20.50 -8.00 -0.73
CA TYR A 122 -21.72 -7.51 -0.05
C TYR A 122 -21.56 -7.49 1.48
N GLY A 123 -22.57 -6.97 2.15
CA GLY A 123 -22.62 -6.86 3.60
C GLY A 123 -21.64 -5.81 4.13
N SER A 124 -21.21 -5.97 5.36
CA SER A 124 -20.24 -5.09 6.02
C SER A 124 -18.79 -5.25 5.51
N TRP A 125 -18.53 -6.21 4.64
CA TRP A 125 -17.24 -6.50 4.06
C TRP A 125 -16.94 -5.72 2.77
N TYR A 126 -17.98 -5.18 2.12
CA TYR A 126 -17.85 -4.44 0.87
C TYR A 126 -18.99 -3.43 0.70
N PRO A 127 -18.70 -2.18 0.29
CA PRO A 127 -17.38 -1.64 -0.04
C PRO A 127 -16.50 -1.39 1.21
N ASP A 128 -15.23 -1.80 1.15
CA ASP A 128 -14.23 -1.51 2.17
C ASP A 128 -13.24 -0.46 1.63
N GLU A 129 -13.50 0.80 1.91
CA GLU A 129 -12.73 1.92 1.36
C GLU A 129 -11.42 2.12 2.12
N LYS A 130 -10.30 2.04 1.41
CA LYS A 130 -8.95 2.21 1.96
C LYS A 130 -8.21 3.35 1.27
N LEU A 131 -7.81 4.37 2.04
CA LEU A 131 -6.95 5.44 1.55
C LEU A 131 -5.52 4.92 1.55
N ARG A 132 -5.02 4.55 0.36
CA ARG A 132 -3.74 3.88 0.19
C ARG A 132 -2.74 4.65 -0.67
N LEU A 133 -3.20 5.63 -1.46
CA LEU A 133 -2.35 6.47 -2.32
C LEU A 133 -2.45 7.92 -1.85
N PHE A 134 -1.32 8.54 -1.45
CA PHE A 134 -1.33 9.85 -0.81
C PHE A 134 0.02 10.58 -0.94
N ASP A 135 0.00 11.89 -0.72
CA ASP A 135 1.21 12.65 -0.42
C ASP A 135 1.54 12.46 1.07
N ARG A 136 2.71 11.86 1.38
CA ARG A 136 3.10 11.54 2.75
C ARG A 136 3.26 12.75 3.67
N ARG A 137 3.38 13.95 3.11
CA ARG A 137 3.49 15.21 3.86
C ARG A 137 2.14 15.66 4.41
N GLU A 138 1.05 15.16 3.83
CA GLU A 138 -0.30 15.61 4.08
C GLU A 138 -1.05 14.79 5.14
N GLY A 139 -0.41 13.80 5.75
CA GLY A 139 -1.04 12.98 6.77
C GLY A 139 -0.11 11.96 7.42
N ASN A 140 -0.69 11.20 8.35
CA ASN A 140 -0.02 10.10 9.04
C ASN A 140 -0.98 8.92 9.22
N TRP A 141 -0.40 7.73 9.37
CA TRP A 141 -1.14 6.58 9.87
C TRP A 141 -1.50 6.81 11.33
N GLY A 142 -2.72 6.49 11.69
CA GLY A 142 -3.28 6.66 13.02
C GLY A 142 -4.50 5.76 13.21
N GLY A 143 -5.24 5.95 14.32
CA GLY A 143 -6.35 5.11 14.73
C GLY A 143 -5.96 4.23 15.92
N ILE A 144 -6.47 3.01 15.95
CA ILE A 144 -6.19 2.01 17.00
C ILE A 144 -5.68 0.74 16.31
N ASN A 145 -4.51 0.24 16.71
CA ASN A 145 -3.98 -1.03 16.20
C ASN A 145 -4.93 -2.20 16.48
N PRO A 146 -5.28 -3.07 15.55
CA PRO A 146 -4.86 -3.14 14.14
C PRO A 146 -5.79 -2.39 13.16
N HIS A 147 -6.71 -1.55 13.62
CA HIS A 147 -7.66 -0.80 12.78
C HIS A 147 -7.06 0.56 12.35
N ASP A 148 -5.90 0.48 11.73
CA ASP A 148 -5.17 1.65 11.27
C ASP A 148 -5.78 2.26 10.00
N GLN A 149 -5.67 3.57 9.89
CA GLN A 149 -6.08 4.33 8.71
C GLN A 149 -5.12 5.50 8.47
N PHE A 150 -4.97 5.89 7.20
CA PHE A 150 -4.22 7.10 6.89
C PHE A 150 -5.11 8.32 7.10
N ILE A 151 -4.71 9.18 8.05
CA ILE A 151 -5.45 10.36 8.45
C ILE A 151 -4.81 11.58 7.78
N LEU A 152 -5.54 12.19 6.84
CA LEU A 152 -5.14 13.47 6.24
C LEU A 152 -5.29 14.60 7.26
N LYS A 153 -4.43 15.60 7.16
CA LYS A 153 -4.58 16.87 7.90
C LYS A 153 -5.90 17.53 7.52
N THR A 154 -6.38 18.48 8.32
CA THR A 154 -7.66 19.17 8.08
C THR A 154 -7.71 19.91 6.75
N ASN A 155 -8.90 19.95 6.11
CA ASN A 155 -9.20 20.65 4.84
C ASN A 155 -8.59 20.06 3.57
N TYR A 156 -8.32 18.75 3.52
CA TYR A 156 -7.77 18.08 2.35
C TYR A 156 -8.77 17.30 1.53
N SER A 157 -8.53 17.28 0.22
CA SER A 157 -9.36 16.53 -0.72
C SER A 157 -8.91 15.07 -0.82
N LYS A 158 -9.87 14.16 -0.83
CA LYS A 158 -9.66 12.76 -1.17
C LYS A 158 -10.59 12.35 -2.31
N LYS A 159 -10.09 11.53 -3.23
CA LYS A 159 -10.86 11.06 -4.38
C LYS A 159 -10.84 9.54 -4.48
N LYS A 160 -11.93 8.95 -4.92
CA LYS A 160 -12.01 7.53 -5.23
C LYS A 160 -11.33 7.24 -6.56
N LEU A 161 -10.51 6.20 -6.61
CA LEU A 161 -9.98 5.67 -7.86
C LEU A 161 -10.74 4.40 -8.29
N ALA A 162 -10.73 4.18 -9.59
CA ALA A 162 -11.23 2.94 -10.17
C ALA A 162 -10.26 1.79 -9.91
N GLY A 163 -10.79 0.58 -9.86
CA GLY A 163 -10.04 -0.63 -9.55
C GLY A 163 -10.14 -1.04 -8.09
N LEU A 164 -9.49 -2.13 -7.76
CA LEU A 164 -9.60 -2.80 -6.47
C LEU A 164 -8.22 -3.08 -5.89
N ILE A 165 -8.16 -3.10 -4.57
CA ILE A 165 -7.12 -3.78 -3.80
C ILE A 165 -7.68 -5.15 -3.45
N LEU A 166 -7.05 -6.22 -3.92
CA LEU A 166 -7.41 -7.60 -3.63
C LEU A 166 -6.67 -8.06 -2.37
N HIS A 167 -7.39 -8.70 -1.42
CA HIS A 167 -6.85 -9.11 -0.11
C HIS A 167 -7.35 -10.48 0.31
#